data_38307e643ac1ca9ae5c3123097395345
#
_entry.id   38307e643ac1ca9ae5c3123097395345
#
_cell.length_a   1.000
_cell.length_b   1.000
_cell.length_c   1.000
_cell.angle_alpha   90.00
_cell.angle_beta   90.00
_cell.angle_gamma   90.00
#
_symmetry.space_group_name_H-M   'P 1'
#
loop_
_entity.id
_entity.type
_entity.pdbx_description
1 polymer ?
#
loop_
_entity_poly.entity_id
_entity_poly.type
_entity_poly.pdbx_seq_one_letter_code
_entity_poly.pdbx_strand_id
1 'polypeptide(L)'
;MNWSDKGFLLSKLSFQENSVIANFYTKKHGKCSGVIYGATSKKIKNYLQKGNELYLEYNSKNENTLGYFKVEIINPHTSKFFSDKKKLNCIVSMLELIKILTVEGQENIKIYKLINELFKLLNNENWSVEYVFWELNLLKFIGFDLNIKDYCKYENINNNRTYYIENSQKKIIVPNFLVEDYSKIEISKEDIYNSLTLISEYMKK
;
A
#
# COMPACT_ATOMS: atom_id res chain seq x y z
N MET A 1 24.24 -1.97 -15.56
CA MET A 1 23.34 -0.87 -15.11
C MET A 1 23.59 -0.57 -13.65
N ASN A 2 23.87 0.69 -13.30
CA ASN A 2 24.16 1.07 -11.92
C ASN A 2 23.40 2.34 -11.57
N TRP A 3 22.71 2.34 -10.45
CA TRP A 3 22.02 3.51 -9.95
C TRP A 3 21.84 3.47 -8.43
N SER A 4 21.49 4.59 -7.85
CA SER A 4 21.15 4.70 -6.44
C SER A 4 19.84 5.44 -6.24
N ASP A 5 19.04 5.01 -5.28
CA ASP A 5 17.73 5.57 -4.99
C ASP A 5 17.29 5.25 -3.55
N LYS A 6 16.15 5.78 -3.15
CA LYS A 6 15.43 5.43 -1.91
C LYS A 6 14.24 4.54 -2.24
N GLY A 7 13.98 3.54 -1.41
CA GLY A 7 12.86 2.64 -1.64
C GLY A 7 12.35 1.99 -0.37
N PHE A 8 11.06 1.62 -0.41
CA PHE A 8 10.40 0.87 0.66
C PHE A 8 10.50 -0.63 0.37
N LEU A 9 10.90 -1.42 1.35
CA LEU A 9 10.92 -2.87 1.21
C LEU A 9 9.49 -3.42 1.19
N LEU A 10 9.05 -3.94 0.05
CA LEU A 10 7.74 -4.57 -0.12
C LEU A 10 7.76 -6.01 0.36
N SER A 11 8.72 -6.79 -0.10
CA SER A 11 8.85 -8.19 0.28
C SER A 11 10.29 -8.67 0.17
N LYS A 12 10.58 -9.80 0.83
CA LYS A 12 11.84 -10.52 0.69
C LYS A 12 11.59 -12.02 0.71
N LEU A 13 12.38 -12.76 -0.06
CA LEU A 13 12.34 -14.22 -0.13
C LEU A 13 13.76 -14.76 0.05
N SER A 14 13.94 -15.80 0.84
CA SER A 14 15.25 -16.48 0.98
C SER A 14 15.69 -17.03 -0.38
N PHE A 15 16.95 -16.79 -0.74
CA PHE A 15 17.49 -17.16 -2.06
C PHE A 15 18.64 -18.14 -1.95
N GLN A 16 19.62 -17.88 -1.15
CA GLN A 16 20.77 -18.72 -0.85
C GLN A 16 21.05 -18.66 0.65
N GLU A 17 22.02 -19.40 1.14
CA GLU A 17 22.33 -19.53 2.56
C GLU A 17 22.40 -18.18 3.30
N ASN A 18 23.01 -17.15 2.68
CA ASN A 18 23.18 -15.81 3.25
C ASN A 18 22.60 -14.69 2.37
N SER A 19 21.61 -14.99 1.51
CA SER A 19 21.08 -14.02 0.56
C SER A 19 19.56 -14.04 0.52
N VAL A 20 18.98 -12.92 0.13
CA VAL A 20 17.54 -12.81 -0.14
C VAL A 20 17.33 -12.12 -1.49
N ILE A 21 16.25 -12.46 -2.18
CA ILE A 21 15.70 -11.63 -3.24
C ILE A 21 14.74 -10.66 -2.56
N ALA A 22 14.98 -9.37 -2.72
CA ALA A 22 14.16 -8.30 -2.15
C ALA A 22 13.46 -7.51 -3.25
N ASN A 23 12.18 -7.19 -3.02
CA ASN A 23 11.39 -6.31 -3.88
C ASN A 23 11.22 -4.98 -3.17
N PHE A 24 11.53 -3.90 -3.87
CA PHE A 24 11.39 -2.53 -3.38
C PHE A 24 10.42 -1.74 -4.27
N TYR A 25 9.75 -0.77 -3.69
CA TYR A 25 9.16 0.33 -4.43
C TYR A 25 10.03 1.57 -4.25
N THR A 26 10.69 2.00 -5.32
CA THR A 26 11.67 3.07 -5.29
C THR A 26 11.08 4.39 -5.79
N LYS A 27 11.76 5.48 -5.48
CA LYS A 27 11.29 6.82 -5.81
C LYS A 27 11.34 7.11 -7.32
N LYS A 28 12.41 6.67 -8.01
CA LYS A 28 12.70 7.00 -9.41
C LYS A 28 12.63 5.81 -10.37
N HIS A 29 12.64 4.57 -9.85
CA HIS A 29 12.67 3.36 -10.67
C HIS A 29 11.43 2.48 -10.46
N GLY A 30 10.42 2.96 -9.70
CA GLY A 30 9.22 2.19 -9.41
C GLY A 30 9.49 0.90 -8.64
N LYS A 31 8.73 -0.16 -8.95
CA LYS A 31 8.96 -1.48 -8.36
C LYS A 31 10.19 -2.13 -9.01
N CYS A 32 11.11 -2.64 -8.20
CA CYS A 32 12.29 -3.34 -8.69
C CYS A 32 12.73 -4.44 -7.73
N SER A 33 13.40 -5.44 -8.29
CA SER A 33 13.85 -6.64 -7.61
C SER A 33 15.36 -6.80 -7.70
N GLY A 34 15.97 -7.38 -6.69
CA GLY A 34 17.40 -7.67 -6.69
C GLY A 34 17.84 -8.51 -5.51
N VAL A 35 19.04 -9.07 -5.60
CA VAL A 35 19.64 -9.88 -4.55
C VAL A 35 20.30 -8.98 -3.51
N ILE A 36 20.13 -9.31 -2.24
CA ILE A 36 20.90 -8.73 -1.13
C ILE A 36 21.75 -9.82 -0.53
N TYR A 37 23.05 -9.69 -0.65
CA TYR A 37 24.03 -10.60 -0.05
C TYR A 37 24.27 -10.25 1.43
N GLY A 38 24.61 -11.26 2.24
CA GLY A 38 24.84 -11.07 3.68
C GLY A 38 23.56 -10.70 4.47
N ALA A 39 22.41 -11.03 3.95
CA ALA A 39 21.10 -10.69 4.53
C ALA A 39 20.84 -11.28 5.91
N THR A 40 21.58 -12.35 6.29
CA THR A 40 21.51 -12.99 7.61
C THR A 40 22.34 -12.30 8.68
N SER A 41 23.28 -11.41 8.29
CA SER A 41 24.05 -10.62 9.25
C SER A 41 23.13 -9.81 10.15
N LYS A 42 23.48 -9.67 11.43
CA LYS A 42 22.65 -8.96 12.44
C LYS A 42 22.26 -7.55 11.97
N LYS A 43 23.18 -6.82 11.33
CA LYS A 43 22.94 -5.47 10.82
C LYS A 43 21.91 -5.48 9.69
N ILE A 44 22.15 -6.24 8.62
CA ILE A 44 21.30 -6.24 7.43
C ILE A 44 19.92 -6.85 7.74
N LYS A 45 19.85 -7.93 8.53
CA LYS A 45 18.60 -8.56 8.95
C LYS A 45 17.64 -7.56 9.62
N ASN A 46 18.16 -6.64 10.43
CA ASN A 46 17.35 -5.62 11.10
C ASN A 46 16.84 -4.55 10.12
N TYR A 47 17.57 -4.24 9.05
CA TYR A 47 17.14 -3.31 8.02
C TYR A 47 15.99 -3.86 7.17
N LEU A 48 16.04 -5.17 6.91
CA LEU A 48 15.12 -5.86 6.01
C LEU A 48 13.77 -6.21 6.69
N GLN A 49 13.15 -5.22 7.32
CA GLN A 49 11.75 -5.31 7.76
C GLN A 49 10.85 -4.70 6.68
N LYS A 50 9.79 -5.42 6.29
CA LYS A 50 8.79 -4.94 5.32
C LYS A 50 8.30 -3.54 5.73
N GLY A 51 8.25 -2.61 4.80
CA GLY A 51 7.82 -1.23 5.02
C GLY A 51 8.92 -0.27 5.49
N ASN A 52 10.12 -0.75 5.82
CA ASN A 52 11.24 0.14 6.07
C ASN A 52 11.69 0.85 4.79
N GLU A 53 12.07 2.12 4.92
CA GLU A 53 12.68 2.89 3.84
C GLU A 53 14.20 2.75 3.90
N LEU A 54 14.78 2.33 2.78
CA LEU A 54 16.23 2.11 2.64
C LEU A 54 16.82 2.95 1.51
N TYR A 55 18.06 3.33 1.66
CA TYR A 55 18.91 3.75 0.57
C TYR A 55 19.43 2.50 -0.15
N LEU A 56 19.35 2.51 -1.47
CA LEU A 56 19.62 1.39 -2.34
C LEU A 56 20.70 1.77 -3.34
N GLU A 57 21.75 0.97 -3.45
CA GLU A 57 22.69 0.99 -4.56
C GLU A 57 22.47 -0.29 -5.38
N TYR A 58 21.92 -0.14 -6.58
CA TYR A 58 21.65 -1.24 -7.49
C TYR A 58 22.78 -1.41 -8.49
N ASN A 59 23.19 -2.66 -8.69
CA ASN A 59 24.21 -3.02 -9.68
C ASN A 59 23.75 -4.25 -10.47
N SER A 60 23.75 -4.15 -11.80
CA SER A 60 23.50 -5.27 -12.70
C SER A 60 24.46 -5.24 -13.88
N LYS A 61 24.81 -6.42 -14.37
CA LYS A 61 25.69 -6.55 -15.57
C LYS A 61 24.98 -6.06 -16.82
N ASN A 62 23.69 -6.35 -16.96
CA ASN A 62 22.85 -5.92 -18.08
C ASN A 62 21.37 -5.83 -17.59
N GLU A 63 20.49 -5.33 -18.46
CA GLU A 63 19.07 -5.11 -18.15
C GLU A 63 18.27 -6.41 -17.95
N ASN A 64 18.72 -7.51 -18.55
CA ASN A 64 18.02 -8.79 -18.52
C ASN A 64 18.47 -9.70 -17.38
N THR A 65 19.38 -9.26 -16.52
CA THR A 65 19.87 -10.05 -15.38
C THR A 65 19.44 -9.43 -14.06
N LEU A 66 19.00 -10.29 -13.14
CA LEU A 66 18.71 -9.85 -11.78
C LEU A 66 19.98 -9.28 -11.15
N GLY A 67 19.94 -8.00 -10.82
CA GLY A 67 21.04 -7.31 -10.16
C GLY A 67 21.07 -7.57 -8.66
N TYR A 68 21.95 -6.88 -7.98
CA TYR A 68 22.05 -6.90 -6.52
C TYR A 68 21.98 -5.51 -5.92
N PHE A 69 21.50 -5.46 -4.69
CA PHE A 69 21.42 -4.25 -3.89
C PHE A 69 22.48 -4.25 -2.77
N LYS A 70 23.15 -3.11 -2.57
CA LYS A 70 23.67 -2.73 -1.27
C LYS A 70 22.64 -1.83 -0.61
N VAL A 71 22.42 -2.01 0.70
CA VAL A 71 21.32 -1.34 1.40
C VAL A 71 21.79 -0.68 2.68
N GLU A 72 21.24 0.51 2.96
CA GLU A 72 21.39 1.22 4.23
C GLU A 72 20.03 1.70 4.72
N ILE A 73 19.80 1.64 6.03
CA ILE A 73 18.52 2.08 6.61
C ILE A 73 18.40 3.61 6.60
N ILE A 74 17.26 4.11 6.12
CA ILE A 74 16.90 5.52 6.24
C ILE A 74 15.89 5.68 7.37
N ASN A 75 14.74 5.01 7.25
CA ASN A 75 13.65 5.11 8.22
C ASN A 75 13.12 3.72 8.59
N PRO A 76 13.23 3.30 9.86
CA PRO A 76 12.66 2.06 10.35
C PRO A 76 11.18 2.24 10.71
N HIS A 77 10.32 2.44 9.69
CA HIS A 77 8.91 2.78 9.90
C HIS A 77 8.14 1.71 10.67
N THR A 78 8.27 0.46 10.29
CA THR A 78 7.43 -0.64 10.80
C THR A 78 7.67 -0.94 12.28
N SER A 79 8.89 -0.71 12.78
CA SER A 79 9.22 -0.95 14.18
C SER A 79 8.39 -0.12 15.17
N LYS A 80 7.91 1.05 14.74
CA LYS A 80 7.06 1.94 15.56
C LYS A 80 5.69 1.35 15.87
N PHE A 81 5.27 0.35 15.10
CA PHE A 81 3.93 -0.26 15.19
C PHE A 81 3.94 -1.70 15.70
N PHE A 82 5.07 -2.24 16.17
CA PHE A 82 5.17 -3.63 16.62
C PHE A 82 4.21 -4.00 17.76
N SER A 83 3.80 -3.05 18.57
CA SER A 83 2.82 -3.25 19.64
C SER A 83 1.36 -3.20 19.17
N ASP A 84 1.09 -2.76 17.93
CA ASP A 84 -0.26 -2.61 17.39
C ASP A 84 -0.49 -3.57 16.21
N LYS A 85 -1.11 -4.72 16.49
CA LYS A 85 -1.40 -5.76 15.51
C LYS A 85 -2.28 -5.26 14.35
N LYS A 86 -3.21 -4.32 14.60
CA LYS A 86 -4.12 -3.82 13.56
C LYS A 86 -3.34 -2.96 12.56
N LYS A 87 -2.48 -2.08 13.06
CA LYS A 87 -1.63 -1.23 12.22
C LYS A 87 -0.58 -2.05 11.46
N LEU A 88 -0.02 -3.09 12.08
CA LEU A 88 0.87 -4.03 11.38
C LEU A 88 0.17 -4.75 10.23
N ASN A 89 -1.06 -5.24 10.45
CA ASN A 89 -1.84 -5.88 9.38
C ASN A 89 -2.13 -4.90 8.25
N CYS A 90 -2.47 -3.64 8.58
CA CYS A 90 -2.67 -2.58 7.59
C CYS A 90 -1.40 -2.34 6.75
N ILE A 91 -0.23 -2.25 7.38
CA ILE A 91 1.06 -2.11 6.69
C ILE A 91 1.30 -3.30 5.74
N VAL A 92 1.08 -4.54 6.20
CA VAL A 92 1.26 -5.74 5.37
C VAL A 92 0.32 -5.74 4.18
N SER A 93 -0.97 -5.42 4.40
CA SER A 93 -1.98 -5.34 3.33
C SER A 93 -1.57 -4.30 2.28
N MET A 94 -1.18 -3.11 2.71
CA MET A 94 -0.68 -2.05 1.82
C MET A 94 0.49 -2.50 0.96
N LEU A 95 1.51 -3.12 1.57
CA LEU A 95 2.70 -3.57 0.84
C LEU A 95 2.36 -4.64 -0.19
N GLU A 96 1.45 -5.57 0.14
CA GLU A 96 1.01 -6.58 -0.82
C GLU A 96 0.15 -5.97 -1.95
N LEU A 97 -0.73 -5.00 -1.66
CA LEU A 97 -1.49 -4.27 -2.69
C LEU A 97 -0.54 -3.57 -3.67
N ILE A 98 0.44 -2.82 -3.19
CA ILE A 98 1.41 -2.15 -4.05
C ILE A 98 2.19 -3.16 -4.88
N LYS A 99 2.65 -4.25 -4.27
CA LYS A 99 3.41 -5.29 -4.95
C LYS A 99 2.61 -5.93 -6.10
N ILE A 100 1.31 -6.18 -5.91
CA ILE A 100 0.43 -6.82 -6.90
C ILE A 100 0.01 -5.83 -7.98
N LEU A 101 -0.36 -4.61 -7.59
CA LEU A 101 -1.01 -3.65 -8.47
C LEU A 101 -0.04 -2.77 -9.26
N THR A 102 1.27 -2.81 -8.97
CA THR A 102 2.25 -2.00 -9.70
C THR A 102 3.10 -2.84 -10.64
N VAL A 103 3.45 -2.25 -11.78
CA VAL A 103 4.32 -2.87 -12.79
C VAL A 103 5.79 -2.65 -12.43
N GLU A 104 6.65 -3.63 -12.72
CA GLU A 104 8.08 -3.55 -12.48
C GLU A 104 8.75 -2.54 -13.43
N GLY A 105 9.67 -1.75 -12.90
CA GLY A 105 10.39 -0.71 -13.68
C GLY A 105 9.59 0.55 -14.00
N GLN A 106 8.31 0.61 -13.64
CA GLN A 106 7.47 1.78 -13.92
C GLN A 106 7.50 2.78 -12.76
N GLU A 107 8.14 3.94 -13.00
CA GLU A 107 8.16 5.04 -12.05
C GLU A 107 6.75 5.62 -11.83
N ASN A 108 6.38 5.80 -10.56
CA ASN A 108 5.22 6.60 -10.17
C ASN A 108 5.48 7.26 -8.81
N ILE A 109 5.88 8.51 -8.85
CA ILE A 109 6.20 9.30 -7.64
C ILE A 109 4.99 9.47 -6.71
N LYS A 110 3.75 9.42 -7.25
CA LYS A 110 2.54 9.53 -6.43
C LYS A 110 2.39 8.31 -5.53
N ILE A 111 2.66 7.11 -6.05
CA ILE A 111 2.63 5.86 -5.25
C ILE A 111 3.74 5.89 -4.19
N TYR A 112 4.96 6.30 -4.54
CA TYR A 112 6.03 6.42 -3.55
C TYR A 112 5.66 7.36 -2.39
N LYS A 113 5.07 8.53 -2.70
CA LYS A 113 4.57 9.47 -1.69
C LYS A 113 3.45 8.85 -0.86
N LEU A 114 2.52 8.14 -1.50
CA LEU A 114 1.40 7.49 -0.85
C LEU A 114 1.85 6.44 0.18
N ILE A 115 2.92 5.67 -0.10
CA ILE A 115 3.53 4.75 0.88
C ILE A 115 4.00 5.53 2.13
N ASN A 116 4.67 6.66 1.93
CA ASN A 116 5.17 7.47 3.04
C ASN A 116 4.02 8.11 3.85
N GLU A 117 2.94 8.50 3.17
CA GLU A 117 1.74 9.06 3.79
C GLU A 117 1.04 8.04 4.71
N LEU A 118 1.02 6.75 4.33
CA LEU A 118 0.46 5.72 5.19
C LEU A 118 1.11 5.72 6.58
N PHE A 119 2.44 5.75 6.65
CA PHE A 119 3.14 5.74 7.93
C PHE A 119 2.87 6.98 8.78
N LYS A 120 2.45 8.08 8.17
CA LYS A 120 2.02 9.29 8.88
C LYS A 120 0.60 9.14 9.41
N LEU A 121 -0.34 8.72 8.54
CA LEU A 121 -1.74 8.56 8.92
C LEU A 121 -1.95 7.50 10.01
N LEU A 122 -1.13 6.45 10.05
CA LEU A 122 -1.20 5.43 11.10
C LEU A 122 -0.92 5.97 12.53
N ASN A 123 -0.40 7.18 12.67
CA ASN A 123 -0.26 7.84 13.99
C ASN A 123 -1.51 8.63 14.40
N ASN A 124 -2.48 8.83 13.50
CA ASN A 124 -3.71 9.57 13.78
C ASN A 124 -4.72 8.69 14.50
N GLU A 125 -5.65 9.31 15.23
CA GLU A 125 -6.73 8.59 15.93
C GLU A 125 -7.69 7.93 14.94
N ASN A 126 -8.03 8.64 13.85
CA ASN A 126 -8.96 8.18 12.82
C ASN A 126 -8.25 7.42 11.67
N TRP A 127 -7.08 6.83 11.92
CA TRP A 127 -6.25 6.18 10.91
C TRP A 127 -7.01 5.15 10.04
N SER A 128 -8.00 4.47 10.58
CA SER A 128 -8.75 3.44 9.84
C SER A 128 -9.66 4.04 8.76
N VAL A 129 -10.22 5.22 8.99
CA VAL A 129 -10.98 5.98 7.99
C VAL A 129 -10.03 6.53 6.92
N GLU A 130 -8.92 7.12 7.35
CA GLU A 130 -7.90 7.64 6.43
C GLU A 130 -7.29 6.53 5.57
N TYR A 131 -7.19 5.29 6.10
CA TYR A 131 -6.74 4.14 5.34
C TYR A 131 -7.68 3.76 4.19
N VAL A 132 -9.01 3.87 4.37
CA VAL A 132 -9.96 3.65 3.28
C VAL A 132 -9.71 4.63 2.13
N PHE A 133 -9.55 5.92 2.44
CA PHE A 133 -9.21 6.93 1.43
C PHE A 133 -7.83 6.71 0.82
N TRP A 134 -6.89 6.17 1.59
CA TRP A 134 -5.57 5.80 1.09
C TRP A 134 -5.66 4.70 0.02
N GLU A 135 -6.47 3.64 0.23
CA GLU A 135 -6.68 2.59 -0.77
C GLU A 135 -7.37 3.13 -2.03
N LEU A 136 -8.37 3.99 -1.89
CA LEU A 136 -9.02 4.64 -3.03
C LEU A 136 -8.03 5.48 -3.85
N ASN A 137 -7.13 6.22 -3.19
CA ASN A 137 -6.08 6.99 -3.86
C ASN A 137 -5.05 6.07 -4.56
N LEU A 138 -4.71 4.92 -3.96
CA LEU A 138 -3.84 3.95 -4.63
C LEU A 138 -4.46 3.49 -5.93
N LEU A 139 -5.73 3.07 -5.92
CA LEU A 139 -6.44 2.63 -7.12
C LEU A 139 -6.49 3.74 -8.18
N LYS A 140 -6.79 4.97 -7.77
CA LYS A 140 -6.77 6.12 -8.68
C LYS A 140 -5.40 6.34 -9.33
N PHE A 141 -4.30 6.23 -8.58
CA PHE A 141 -2.94 6.46 -9.11
C PHE A 141 -2.45 5.35 -10.03
N ILE A 142 -3.03 4.15 -9.97
CA ILE A 142 -2.76 3.06 -10.90
C ILE A 142 -3.76 3.02 -12.09
N GLY A 143 -4.69 3.99 -12.16
CA GLY A 143 -5.62 4.13 -13.29
C GLY A 143 -7.02 3.58 -13.08
N PHE A 144 -7.35 3.08 -11.87
CA PHE A 144 -8.68 2.61 -11.49
C PHE A 144 -9.39 3.64 -10.60
N ASP A 145 -9.79 4.79 -11.17
CA ASP A 145 -10.54 5.80 -10.41
C ASP A 145 -11.99 5.32 -10.17
N LEU A 146 -12.24 4.94 -8.93
CA LEU A 146 -13.56 4.51 -8.48
C LEU A 146 -14.45 5.72 -8.15
N ASN A 147 -14.78 6.57 -9.08
CA ASN A 147 -15.64 7.74 -8.85
C ASN A 147 -16.96 7.38 -8.13
N ILE A 148 -16.86 6.91 -6.89
CA ILE A 148 -17.97 6.37 -6.08
C ILE A 148 -19.14 7.35 -6.07
N LYS A 149 -18.85 8.65 -5.93
CA LYS A 149 -19.86 9.72 -5.90
C LYS A 149 -20.68 9.80 -7.19
N ASP A 150 -20.07 9.55 -8.32
CA ASP A 150 -20.71 9.68 -9.64
C ASP A 150 -21.58 8.46 -9.99
N TYR A 151 -21.25 7.30 -9.42
CA TYR A 151 -21.95 6.04 -9.72
C TYR A 151 -22.91 5.59 -8.63
N CYS A 152 -22.89 6.20 -7.44
CA CYS A 152 -23.80 5.81 -6.39
C CYS A 152 -25.22 6.39 -6.61
N LYS A 153 -26.22 5.55 -6.34
CA LYS A 153 -27.61 5.92 -6.21
C LYS A 153 -27.97 6.02 -4.73
N TYR A 154 -29.06 6.65 -4.40
CA TYR A 154 -29.58 6.65 -3.02
C TYR A 154 -31.06 6.34 -2.95
N GLU A 155 -31.48 5.82 -1.83
CA GLU A 155 -32.87 5.67 -1.44
C GLU A 155 -33.05 6.18 -0.01
N ASN A 156 -34.28 6.64 0.29
CA ASN A 156 -34.60 7.10 1.64
C ASN A 156 -35.22 5.93 2.42
N ILE A 157 -34.53 5.44 3.45
CA ILE A 157 -35.00 4.41 4.36
C ILE A 157 -35.10 5.04 5.76
N ASN A 158 -36.26 5.05 6.37
CA ASN A 158 -36.51 5.60 7.71
C ASN A 158 -35.96 7.03 7.90
N ASN A 159 -36.20 7.91 6.94
CA ASN A 159 -35.69 9.29 6.88
C ASN A 159 -34.17 9.45 6.76
N ASN A 160 -33.45 8.37 6.55
CA ASN A 160 -32.00 8.41 6.30
C ASN A 160 -31.69 8.07 4.84
N ARG A 161 -30.71 8.74 4.25
CA ARG A 161 -30.20 8.40 2.92
C ARG A 161 -29.30 7.17 3.02
N THR A 162 -29.64 6.13 2.27
CA THR A 162 -28.79 4.95 2.09
C THR A 162 -28.25 4.95 0.68
N TYR A 163 -26.94 5.05 0.53
CA TYR A 163 -26.27 5.03 -0.77
C TYR A 163 -25.93 3.60 -1.18
N TYR A 164 -26.00 3.33 -2.47
CA TYR A 164 -25.64 2.03 -3.04
C TYR A 164 -25.14 2.13 -4.47
N ILE A 165 -24.34 1.15 -4.87
CA ILE A 165 -23.97 0.91 -6.27
C ILE A 165 -24.66 -0.36 -6.74
N GLU A 166 -25.31 -0.28 -7.89
CA GLU A 166 -26.02 -1.37 -8.51
C GLU A 166 -25.17 -2.00 -9.60
N ASN A 167 -24.96 -3.28 -9.49
CA ASN A 167 -24.31 -4.11 -10.49
C ASN A 167 -25.36 -5.12 -10.97
N SER A 168 -25.23 -5.66 -12.19
CA SER A 168 -26.17 -6.58 -12.83
C SER A 168 -26.60 -7.79 -11.96
N GLN A 169 -25.88 -8.07 -10.88
CA GLN A 169 -26.13 -9.20 -9.98
C GLN A 169 -26.33 -8.83 -8.50
N LYS A 170 -25.98 -7.60 -8.07
CA LYS A 170 -25.94 -7.27 -6.65
C LYS A 170 -26.05 -5.76 -6.41
N LYS A 171 -26.81 -5.41 -5.37
CA LYS A 171 -26.84 -4.06 -4.78
C LYS A 171 -25.80 -4.01 -3.65
N ILE A 172 -24.81 -3.15 -3.75
CA ILE A 172 -23.73 -3.00 -2.77
C ILE A 172 -23.94 -1.69 -2.04
N ILE A 173 -24.09 -1.73 -0.73
CA ILE A 173 -24.23 -0.54 0.11
C ILE A 173 -22.93 0.23 0.12
N VAL A 174 -23.02 1.55 -0.05
CA VAL A 174 -21.92 2.50 0.02
C VAL A 174 -22.04 3.28 1.32
N PRO A 175 -21.07 3.20 2.22
CA PRO A 175 -21.06 4.00 3.44
C PRO A 175 -21.14 5.50 3.16
N ASN A 176 -21.98 6.21 3.91
CA ASN A 176 -22.30 7.62 3.68
C ASN A 176 -21.05 8.52 3.67
N PHE A 177 -20.06 8.23 4.50
CA PHE A 177 -18.83 9.03 4.60
C PHE A 177 -17.96 9.00 3.32
N LEU A 178 -18.19 8.05 2.40
CA LEU A 178 -17.52 8.03 1.09
C LEU A 178 -18.16 9.00 0.09
N VAL A 179 -19.41 9.42 0.35
CA VAL A 179 -20.21 10.26 -0.55
C VAL A 179 -20.39 11.67 0.01
N GLU A 180 -20.66 11.77 1.31
CA GLU A 180 -20.94 13.02 2.03
C GLU A 180 -19.68 13.54 2.73
N ASP A 181 -19.77 14.73 3.32
CA ASP A 181 -18.70 15.29 4.16
C ASP A 181 -18.60 14.50 5.48
N TYR A 182 -17.58 13.68 5.59
CA TYR A 182 -17.37 12.78 6.74
C TYR A 182 -17.04 13.50 8.04
N SER A 183 -16.69 14.78 8.01
CA SER A 183 -16.45 15.58 9.22
C SER A 183 -17.68 15.69 10.13
N LYS A 184 -18.88 15.42 9.59
CA LYS A 184 -20.18 15.53 10.27
C LYS A 184 -20.85 14.18 10.54
N ILE A 185 -20.18 13.09 10.21
CA ILE A 185 -20.73 11.73 10.26
C ILE A 185 -19.99 10.93 11.32
N GLU A 186 -20.70 10.28 12.22
CA GLU A 186 -20.12 9.27 13.09
C GLU A 186 -19.88 8.00 12.28
N ILE A 187 -18.60 7.62 12.14
CA ILE A 187 -18.18 6.48 11.31
C ILE A 187 -18.01 5.25 12.20
N SER A 188 -18.81 4.24 11.97
CA SER A 188 -18.77 2.98 12.68
C SER A 188 -17.66 2.04 12.15
N LYS A 189 -17.35 0.99 12.91
CA LYS A 189 -16.45 -0.07 12.42
C LYS A 189 -17.04 -0.83 11.24
N GLU A 190 -18.36 -0.93 11.18
CA GLU A 190 -19.08 -1.57 10.09
C GLU A 190 -18.97 -0.76 8.80
N ASP A 191 -19.03 0.56 8.88
CA ASP A 191 -18.82 1.43 7.72
C ASP A 191 -17.42 1.26 7.12
N ILE A 192 -16.39 1.14 7.96
CA ILE A 192 -15.02 0.88 7.51
C ILE A 192 -14.93 -0.49 6.83
N TYR A 193 -15.52 -1.53 7.45
CA TYR A 193 -15.54 -2.89 6.89
C TYR A 193 -16.25 -2.91 5.54
N ASN A 194 -17.43 -2.28 5.43
CA ASN A 194 -18.20 -2.21 4.20
C ASN A 194 -17.45 -1.44 3.11
N SER A 195 -16.71 -0.39 3.46
CA SER A 195 -15.87 0.35 2.51
C SER A 195 -14.73 -0.50 1.94
N LEU A 196 -14.00 -1.22 2.79
CA LEU A 196 -12.93 -2.11 2.34
C LEU A 196 -13.47 -3.29 1.52
N THR A 197 -14.65 -3.79 1.88
CA THR A 197 -15.33 -4.82 1.10
C THR A 197 -15.74 -4.30 -0.28
N LEU A 198 -16.30 -3.09 -0.36
CA LEU A 198 -16.63 -2.43 -1.62
C LEU A 198 -15.40 -2.30 -2.52
N ILE A 199 -14.28 -1.80 -1.99
CA ILE A 199 -13.01 -1.67 -2.73
C ILE A 199 -12.53 -3.04 -3.23
N SER A 200 -12.57 -4.06 -2.37
CA SER A 200 -12.17 -5.43 -2.72
C SER A 200 -13.03 -6.03 -3.84
N GLU A 201 -14.34 -5.79 -3.85
CA GLU A 201 -15.24 -6.26 -4.91
C GLU A 201 -14.92 -5.60 -6.28
N TYR A 202 -14.46 -4.35 -6.26
CA TYR A 202 -14.00 -3.68 -7.48
C TYR A 202 -12.68 -4.27 -8.02
N MET A 203 -11.76 -4.65 -7.14
CA MET A 203 -10.49 -5.26 -7.54
C MET A 203 -10.61 -6.67 -8.10
N LYS A 204 -11.76 -7.34 -7.96
CA LYS A 204 -12.02 -8.67 -8.51
C LYS A 204 -12.52 -8.66 -9.96
N LYS A 205 -12.81 -7.50 -10.51
CA LYS A 205 -13.27 -7.30 -11.90
C LYS A 205 -12.11 -7.00 -12.83
#